data_42f6bf4e2c885d4b52f86db824c681d1
#
_entry.id   42f6bf4e2c885d4b52f86db824c681d1
#
_cell.length_a   1.000
_cell.length_b   1.000
_cell.length_c   1.000
_cell.angle_alpha   90.00
_cell.angle_beta   90.00
_cell.angle_gamma   90.00
#
_symmetry.space_group_name_H-M   'P 1'
#
loop_
_entity.id
_entity.type
_entity.pdbx_description
1 polymer ?
#
loop_
_entity_poly.entity_id
_entity_poly.type
_entity_poly.pdbx_seq_one_letter_code
_entity_poly.pdbx_strand_id
1 'polypeptide(L)'
;MSRRQHVAVRTSATSRILLIITAMMGLLAFCWPLFLNPGGAADYETRTPFLFAAILPVVLAVVVSQLSSDGIDVKALAMIGVLTACGAALRTISPSMAGISFVFILMIAGARVFGAAFGFVLGTTTMFASALLTAGFGPWLPYQMIASGFVGLGAGLLPRARGRAEIA
;
A
#
# COMPACT_ATOMS: atom_id res chain seq x y z
N MET A 1 24.83 24.34 9.96
CA MET A 1 24.80 23.43 8.81
C MET A 1 23.41 22.83 8.69
N SER A 2 22.59 23.38 7.81
CA SER A 2 21.23 22.91 7.57
C SER A 2 21.31 21.58 6.80
N ARG A 3 21.05 20.45 7.47
CA ARG A 3 20.80 19.17 6.78
C ARG A 3 19.51 19.33 5.99
N ARG A 4 19.64 19.58 4.70
CA ARG A 4 18.51 19.42 3.77
C ARG A 4 18.07 17.98 3.86
N GLN A 5 16.91 17.76 4.47
CA GLN A 5 16.29 16.44 4.52
C GLN A 5 15.93 16.10 3.07
N HIS A 6 16.64 15.14 2.50
CA HIS A 6 16.29 14.55 1.22
C HIS A 6 15.01 13.73 1.43
N VAL A 7 13.86 14.33 1.18
CA VAL A 7 12.66 13.57 0.91
C VAL A 7 12.93 12.90 -0.43
N ALA A 8 13.16 11.60 -0.42
CA ALA A 8 13.59 10.84 -1.60
C ALA A 8 12.54 10.83 -2.72
N VAL A 9 11.28 11.20 -2.41
CA VAL A 9 10.19 11.32 -3.38
C VAL A 9 9.56 12.70 -3.25
N ARG A 10 9.80 13.57 -4.23
CA ARG A 10 9.06 14.81 -4.38
C ARG A 10 7.69 14.48 -4.94
N THR A 11 6.66 14.57 -4.11
CA THR A 11 5.28 14.44 -4.58
C THR A 11 4.90 15.67 -5.40
N SER A 12 4.75 15.50 -6.70
CA SER A 12 4.14 16.47 -7.60
C SER A 12 2.70 16.76 -7.16
N ALA A 13 2.13 17.90 -7.53
CA ALA A 13 0.71 18.21 -7.30
C ALA A 13 -0.19 17.13 -7.90
N THR A 14 0.13 16.64 -9.08
CA THR A 14 -0.56 15.53 -9.76
C THR A 14 -0.49 14.25 -8.93
N SER A 15 0.68 13.89 -8.38
CA SER A 15 0.85 12.72 -7.53
C SER A 15 0.01 12.80 -6.25
N ARG A 16 -0.08 14.00 -5.63
CA ARG A 16 -0.96 14.20 -4.46
C ARG A 16 -2.44 14.03 -4.79
N ILE A 17 -2.88 14.60 -5.91
CA ILE A 17 -4.27 14.46 -6.36
C ILE A 17 -4.59 13.00 -6.63
N LEU A 18 -3.72 12.27 -7.34
CA LEU A 18 -3.89 10.85 -7.59
C LEU A 18 -3.93 10.03 -6.29
N LEU A 19 -3.06 10.32 -5.33
CA LEU A 19 -3.10 9.66 -4.02
C LEU A 19 -4.39 9.93 -3.27
N ILE A 20 -4.89 11.17 -3.29
CA ILE A 20 -6.16 11.53 -2.64
C ILE A 20 -7.33 10.80 -3.32
N ILE A 21 -7.37 10.81 -4.65
CA ILE A 21 -8.42 10.10 -5.42
C ILE A 21 -8.37 8.61 -5.08
N THR A 22 -7.18 8.01 -5.06
CA THR A 22 -7.01 6.59 -4.73
C THR A 22 -7.43 6.28 -3.30
N ALA A 23 -7.05 7.14 -2.35
CA ALA A 23 -7.44 7.00 -0.96
C ALA A 23 -8.97 7.09 -0.80
N MET A 24 -9.61 8.03 -1.48
CA MET A 24 -11.06 8.16 -1.47
C MET A 24 -11.76 6.96 -2.11
N MET A 25 -11.28 6.51 -3.27
CA MET A 25 -11.81 5.31 -3.93
C MET A 25 -11.61 4.06 -3.08
N GLY A 26 -10.45 3.91 -2.45
CA GLY A 26 -10.17 2.80 -1.54
C GLY A 26 -11.09 2.83 -0.32
N LEU A 27 -11.31 4.01 0.27
CA LEU A 27 -12.23 4.17 1.39
C LEU A 27 -13.66 3.81 1.00
N LEU A 28 -14.14 4.28 -0.15
CA LEU A 28 -15.45 3.92 -0.69
C LEU A 28 -15.56 2.41 -0.96
N ALA A 29 -14.50 1.80 -1.50
CA ALA A 29 -14.43 0.36 -1.70
C ALA A 29 -14.45 -0.44 -0.40
N PHE A 30 -13.95 0.09 0.71
CA PHE A 30 -14.09 -0.52 2.03
C PHE A 30 -15.47 -0.30 2.66
N CYS A 31 -16.07 0.86 2.43
CA CYS A 31 -17.35 1.24 3.04
C CYS A 31 -18.56 0.74 2.25
N TRP A 32 -18.38 0.17 1.04
CA TRP A 32 -19.51 -0.25 0.21
C TRP A 32 -20.52 -1.19 0.91
N PRO A 33 -20.12 -2.14 1.81
CA PRO A 33 -21.06 -2.97 2.50
C PRO A 33 -21.98 -2.21 3.47
N LEU A 34 -21.55 -1.01 3.91
CA LEU A 34 -22.34 -0.16 4.79
C LEU A 34 -23.46 0.58 4.04
N PHE A 35 -23.27 0.81 2.74
CA PHE A 35 -24.22 1.57 1.91
C PHE A 35 -25.19 0.69 1.13
N LEU A 36 -24.78 -0.55 0.85
CA LEU A 36 -25.61 -1.52 0.18
C LEU A 36 -26.05 -2.54 1.22
N ASN A 37 -27.34 -2.61 1.50
CA ASN A 37 -27.93 -3.62 2.39
C ASN A 37 -27.87 -4.96 1.65
N PRO A 38 -26.90 -5.85 1.92
CA PRO A 38 -26.76 -7.06 1.14
C PRO A 38 -27.82 -8.04 1.58
N GLY A 39 -28.57 -8.53 0.63
CA GLY A 39 -29.65 -9.51 0.83
C GLY A 39 -29.20 -10.93 1.23
N GLY A 40 -28.10 -11.07 1.98
CA GLY A 40 -27.61 -12.33 2.51
C GLY A 40 -26.28 -12.82 1.92
N ALA A 41 -25.71 -13.87 2.51
CA ALA A 41 -24.39 -14.43 2.15
C ALA A 41 -24.26 -14.84 0.67
N ALA A 42 -25.33 -15.32 0.06
CA ALA A 42 -25.36 -15.74 -1.33
C ALA A 42 -25.11 -14.57 -2.33
N ASP A 43 -25.55 -13.37 -2.00
CA ASP A 43 -25.33 -12.17 -2.81
C ASP A 43 -23.85 -11.73 -2.79
N TYR A 44 -23.14 -11.98 -1.69
CA TYR A 44 -21.71 -11.73 -1.58
C TYR A 44 -20.89 -12.64 -2.48
N GLU A 45 -21.17 -13.94 -2.48
CA GLU A 45 -20.43 -14.89 -3.30
C GLU A 45 -20.57 -14.60 -4.80
N THR A 46 -21.75 -14.17 -5.22
CA THR A 46 -22.01 -13.87 -6.65
C THR A 46 -21.38 -12.56 -7.09
N ARG A 47 -21.35 -11.53 -6.25
CA ARG A 47 -20.86 -10.17 -6.62
C ARG A 47 -19.37 -10.00 -6.41
N THR A 48 -18.77 -10.75 -5.49
CA THR A 48 -17.36 -10.61 -5.13
C THR A 48 -16.39 -10.79 -6.30
N PRO A 49 -16.55 -11.77 -7.23
CA PRO A 49 -15.66 -11.88 -8.41
C PRO A 49 -15.70 -10.65 -9.32
N PHE A 50 -16.87 -10.04 -9.49
CA PHE A 50 -17.02 -8.83 -10.32
C PHE A 50 -16.36 -7.62 -9.67
N LEU A 51 -16.48 -7.48 -8.36
CA LEU A 51 -15.80 -6.44 -7.60
C LEU A 51 -14.28 -6.61 -7.68
N PHE A 52 -13.79 -7.84 -7.55
CA PHE A 52 -12.37 -8.15 -7.75
C PHE A 52 -11.89 -7.74 -9.14
N ALA A 53 -12.62 -8.15 -10.18
CA ALA A 53 -12.27 -7.84 -11.56
C ALA A 53 -12.29 -6.32 -11.85
N ALA A 54 -13.12 -5.56 -11.15
CA ALA A 54 -13.19 -4.10 -11.29
C ALA A 54 -12.13 -3.36 -10.48
N ILE A 55 -11.91 -3.75 -9.21
CA ILE A 55 -11.03 -3.01 -8.28
C ILE A 55 -9.55 -3.29 -8.56
N LEU A 56 -9.19 -4.54 -8.86
CA LEU A 56 -7.78 -4.91 -9.06
C LEU A 56 -7.09 -4.12 -10.18
N PRO A 57 -7.66 -3.99 -11.40
CA PRO A 57 -7.05 -3.18 -12.45
C PRO A 57 -6.91 -1.71 -12.06
N VAL A 58 -7.88 -1.15 -11.33
CA VAL A 58 -7.82 0.24 -10.86
C VAL A 58 -6.66 0.43 -9.89
N VAL A 59 -6.50 -0.46 -8.91
CA VAL A 59 -5.39 -0.40 -7.95
C VAL A 59 -4.05 -0.53 -8.67
N LEU A 60 -3.93 -1.46 -9.61
CA LEU A 60 -2.71 -1.62 -10.41
C LEU A 60 -2.42 -0.40 -11.27
N ALA A 61 -3.44 0.18 -11.93
CA ALA A 61 -3.28 1.39 -12.72
C ALA A 61 -2.78 2.57 -11.88
N VAL A 62 -3.28 2.70 -10.64
CA VAL A 62 -2.81 3.73 -9.70
C VAL A 62 -1.36 3.47 -9.31
N VAL A 63 -0.99 2.24 -8.98
CA VAL A 63 0.41 1.89 -8.66
C VAL A 63 1.33 2.23 -9.83
N VAL A 64 0.96 1.82 -11.06
CA VAL A 64 1.73 2.14 -12.28
C VAL A 64 1.83 3.64 -12.47
N SER A 65 0.73 4.38 -12.30
CA SER A 65 0.72 5.85 -12.39
C SER A 65 1.66 6.50 -11.38
N GLN A 66 1.71 6.00 -10.14
CA GLN A 66 2.63 6.50 -9.12
C GLN A 66 4.10 6.18 -9.47
N LEU A 67 4.36 5.00 -10.02
CA LEU A 67 5.71 4.60 -10.46
C LEU A 67 6.17 5.38 -11.68
N SER A 68 5.26 5.76 -12.58
CA SER A 68 5.55 6.50 -13.81
C SER A 68 5.59 8.01 -13.60
N SER A 69 5.22 8.51 -12.42
CA SER A 69 5.26 9.95 -12.15
C SER A 69 6.72 10.43 -12.01
N ASP A 70 7.04 11.57 -12.62
CA ASP A 70 8.39 12.20 -12.66
C ASP A 70 9.01 12.46 -11.26
N GLY A 71 8.33 12.07 -10.20
CA GLY A 71 8.77 12.25 -8.80
C GLY A 71 9.50 11.06 -8.19
N ILE A 72 9.53 9.90 -8.85
CA ILE A 72 10.22 8.71 -8.35
C ILE A 72 11.57 8.57 -9.04
N ASP A 73 12.64 8.83 -8.29
CA ASP A 73 14.01 8.59 -8.74
C ASP A 73 14.25 7.10 -8.98
N VAL A 74 15.11 6.76 -9.96
CA VAL A 74 15.51 5.37 -10.28
C VAL A 74 15.97 4.60 -9.03
N LYS A 75 16.66 5.28 -8.11
CA LYS A 75 17.06 4.70 -6.83
C LYS A 75 15.87 4.33 -5.95
N ALA A 76 14.84 5.19 -5.89
CA ALA A 76 13.63 4.91 -5.13
C ALA A 76 12.84 3.75 -5.75
N LEU A 77 12.80 3.65 -7.07
CA LEU A 77 12.20 2.53 -7.78
C LEU A 77 12.91 1.20 -7.48
N ALA A 78 14.25 1.20 -7.52
CA ALA A 78 15.03 0.02 -7.15
C ALA A 78 14.79 -0.39 -5.68
N MET A 79 14.70 0.58 -4.76
CA MET A 79 14.38 0.32 -3.36
C MET A 79 12.97 -0.26 -3.17
N ILE A 80 11.97 0.23 -3.92
CA ILE A 80 10.62 -0.36 -3.91
C ILE A 80 10.71 -1.84 -4.33
N GLY A 81 11.42 -2.15 -5.41
CA GLY A 81 11.58 -3.53 -5.89
C GLY A 81 12.19 -4.45 -4.83
N VAL A 82 13.32 -4.04 -4.24
CA VAL A 82 14.01 -4.82 -3.20
C VAL A 82 13.14 -4.98 -1.95
N LEU A 83 12.55 -3.90 -1.43
CA LEU A 83 11.72 -3.95 -0.23
C LEU A 83 10.42 -4.74 -0.48
N THR A 84 9.85 -4.65 -1.68
CA THR A 84 8.68 -5.46 -2.08
C THR A 84 9.03 -6.94 -2.06
N ALA A 85 10.16 -7.34 -2.65
CA ALA A 85 10.62 -8.72 -2.65
C ALA A 85 10.87 -9.24 -1.23
N CYS A 86 11.57 -8.47 -0.40
CA CYS A 86 11.78 -8.80 1.01
C CYS A 86 10.46 -8.92 1.78
N GLY A 87 9.55 -7.98 1.58
CA GLY A 87 8.24 -7.98 2.24
C GLY A 87 7.37 -9.17 1.82
N ALA A 88 7.36 -9.52 0.53
CA ALA A 88 6.66 -10.68 0.02
C ALA A 88 7.25 -11.99 0.60
N ALA A 89 8.57 -12.11 0.66
CA ALA A 89 9.25 -13.25 1.26
C ALA A 89 8.95 -13.35 2.77
N LEU A 90 9.01 -12.24 3.50
CA LEU A 90 8.66 -12.22 4.93
C LEU A 90 7.23 -12.69 5.19
N ARG A 91 6.30 -12.31 4.31
CA ARG A 91 4.91 -12.74 4.43
C ARG A 91 4.72 -14.23 4.18
N THR A 92 5.51 -14.85 3.29
CA THR A 92 5.45 -16.27 3.00
C THR A 92 6.09 -17.13 4.10
N ILE A 93 7.19 -16.66 4.68
CA ILE A 93 7.95 -17.39 5.71
C ILE A 93 7.28 -17.25 7.08
N SER A 94 6.68 -16.11 7.39
CA SER A 94 6.06 -15.82 8.67
C SER A 94 4.57 -15.50 8.51
N PRO A 95 3.72 -16.50 8.26
CA PRO A 95 2.29 -16.27 8.29
C PRO A 95 1.86 -15.98 9.73
N SER A 96 1.76 -14.70 10.06
CA SER A 96 1.22 -14.13 11.31
C SER A 96 1.48 -14.97 12.58
N MET A 97 2.75 -15.05 13.01
CA MET A 97 3.04 -15.58 14.34
C MET A 97 2.41 -14.66 15.39
N ALA A 98 1.42 -15.14 16.10
CA ALA A 98 0.72 -14.43 17.18
C ALA A 98 0.10 -13.07 16.75
N GLY A 99 -0.35 -12.92 15.52
CA GLY A 99 -0.96 -11.67 15.02
C GLY A 99 0.03 -10.58 14.62
N ILE A 100 1.33 -10.79 14.79
CA ILE A 100 2.37 -9.84 14.37
C ILE A 100 2.90 -10.26 13.00
N SER A 101 2.74 -9.38 12.01
CA SER A 101 3.31 -9.59 10.68
C SER A 101 4.49 -8.65 10.47
N PHE A 102 5.69 -9.20 10.34
CA PHE A 102 6.92 -8.44 10.13
C PHE A 102 6.91 -7.59 8.85
N VAL A 103 6.04 -7.92 7.91
CA VAL A 103 5.86 -7.13 6.69
C VAL A 103 5.42 -5.69 6.99
N PHE A 104 4.60 -5.48 8.02
CA PHE A 104 4.16 -4.12 8.39
C PHE A 104 5.30 -3.28 8.97
N ILE A 105 6.23 -3.90 9.70
CA ILE A 105 7.42 -3.20 10.20
C ILE A 105 8.23 -2.66 9.03
N LEU A 106 8.46 -3.50 8.00
CA LEU A 106 9.17 -3.11 6.79
C LEU A 106 8.45 -1.97 6.04
N MET A 107 7.12 -2.07 5.89
CA MET A 107 6.31 -1.04 5.23
C MET A 107 6.36 0.29 5.97
N ILE A 108 6.17 0.27 7.29
CA ILE A 108 6.20 1.47 8.14
C ILE A 108 7.58 2.11 8.08
N ALA A 109 8.65 1.33 8.25
CA ALA A 109 10.01 1.84 8.20
C ALA A 109 10.33 2.44 6.82
N GLY A 110 9.99 1.76 5.72
CA GLY A 110 10.16 2.27 4.37
C GLY A 110 9.39 3.57 4.13
N ALA A 111 8.13 3.63 4.56
CA ALA A 111 7.31 4.83 4.44
C ALA A 111 7.85 6.01 5.27
N ARG A 112 8.37 5.75 6.46
CA ARG A 112 9.00 6.78 7.31
C ARG A 112 10.24 7.39 6.68
N VAL A 113 11.04 6.58 6.00
CA VAL A 113 12.28 7.02 5.35
C VAL A 113 12.00 7.73 4.02
N PHE A 114 11.20 7.12 3.15
CA PHE A 114 11.03 7.54 1.77
C PHE A 114 9.78 8.39 1.52
N GLY A 115 8.84 8.42 2.44
CA GLY A 115 7.63 9.26 2.38
C GLY A 115 6.35 8.50 2.07
N ALA A 116 5.22 9.21 2.13
CA ALA A 116 3.87 8.63 2.09
C ALA A 116 3.53 7.94 0.74
N ALA A 117 3.89 8.57 -0.38
CA ALA A 117 3.67 7.98 -1.72
C ALA A 117 4.45 6.68 -1.90
N PHE A 118 5.71 6.66 -1.48
CA PHE A 118 6.54 5.47 -1.47
C PHE A 118 5.92 4.36 -0.60
N GLY A 119 5.45 4.71 0.60
CA GLY A 119 4.81 3.77 1.52
C GLY A 119 3.54 3.16 0.94
N PHE A 120 2.72 3.95 0.26
CA PHE A 120 1.53 3.46 -0.43
C PHE A 120 1.88 2.42 -1.50
N VAL A 121 2.81 2.78 -2.39
CA VAL A 121 3.26 1.88 -3.46
C VAL A 121 3.90 0.61 -2.87
N LEU A 122 4.77 0.74 -1.87
CA LEU A 122 5.40 -0.40 -1.21
C LEU A 122 4.36 -1.35 -0.60
N GLY A 123 3.36 -0.83 0.09
CA GLY A 123 2.30 -1.64 0.70
C GLY A 123 1.49 -2.41 -0.34
N THR A 124 1.03 -1.73 -1.38
CA THR A 124 0.23 -2.34 -2.45
C THR A 124 1.03 -3.37 -3.26
N THR A 125 2.26 -3.04 -3.66
CA THR A 125 3.12 -3.94 -4.45
C THR A 125 3.56 -5.17 -3.65
N THR A 126 3.82 -5.02 -2.35
CA THR A 126 4.18 -6.15 -1.48
C THR A 126 3.05 -7.17 -1.36
N MET A 127 1.81 -6.72 -1.21
CA MET A 127 0.64 -7.62 -1.17
C MET A 127 0.46 -8.34 -2.50
N PHE A 128 0.58 -7.62 -3.61
CA PHE A 128 0.49 -8.20 -4.94
C PHE A 128 1.60 -9.22 -5.21
N ALA A 129 2.86 -8.86 -4.94
CA ALA A 129 4.00 -9.77 -5.11
C ALA A 129 3.88 -11.03 -4.25
N SER A 130 3.41 -10.88 -3.01
CA SER A 130 3.15 -12.01 -2.13
C SER A 130 2.05 -12.94 -2.68
N ALA A 131 1.00 -12.38 -3.29
CA ALA A 131 -0.05 -13.19 -3.93
C ALA A 131 0.49 -13.98 -5.14
N LEU A 132 1.44 -13.41 -5.90
CA LEU A 132 2.14 -14.14 -6.98
C LEU A 132 2.95 -15.32 -6.44
N LEU A 133 3.65 -15.14 -5.31
CA LEU A 133 4.49 -16.19 -4.71
C LEU A 133 3.66 -17.32 -4.08
N THR A 134 2.49 -17.00 -3.54
CA THR A 134 1.66 -17.97 -2.79
C THR A 134 0.47 -18.48 -3.58
N ALA A 135 0.31 -18.07 -4.85
CA ALA A 135 -0.90 -18.27 -5.64
C ALA A 135 -2.18 -17.80 -4.90
N GLY A 136 -2.02 -16.83 -3.99
CA GLY A 136 -3.06 -16.32 -3.11
C GLY A 136 -3.95 -15.27 -3.77
N PHE A 137 -4.40 -15.51 -5.01
CA PHE A 137 -5.32 -14.64 -5.70
C PHE A 137 -6.75 -14.92 -5.25
N GLY A 138 -7.45 -13.87 -4.86
CA GLY A 138 -8.85 -13.97 -4.48
C GLY A 138 -9.49 -12.59 -4.35
N PRO A 139 -10.81 -12.55 -4.14
CA PRO A 139 -11.56 -11.31 -4.05
C PRO A 139 -11.09 -10.37 -2.93
N TRP A 140 -10.39 -10.90 -1.94
CA TRP A 140 -9.80 -10.16 -0.82
C TRP A 140 -8.52 -9.40 -1.18
N LEU A 141 -7.83 -9.80 -2.27
CA LEU A 141 -6.51 -9.26 -2.62
C LEU A 141 -6.51 -7.74 -2.85
N PRO A 142 -7.42 -7.15 -3.66
CA PRO A 142 -7.46 -5.71 -3.86
C PRO A 142 -7.67 -4.95 -2.54
N TYR A 143 -8.50 -5.46 -1.65
CA TYR A 143 -8.72 -4.87 -0.33
C TYR A 143 -7.47 -4.91 0.54
N GLN A 144 -6.76 -6.05 0.56
CA GLN A 144 -5.47 -6.16 1.25
C GLN A 144 -4.42 -5.22 0.68
N MET A 145 -4.37 -5.06 -0.64
CA MET A 145 -3.47 -4.13 -1.30
C MET A 145 -3.75 -2.69 -0.87
N ILE A 146 -5.01 -2.27 -0.91
CA ILE A 146 -5.43 -0.92 -0.49
C ILE A 146 -5.16 -0.71 1.00
N ALA A 147 -5.55 -1.66 1.86
CA ALA A 147 -5.33 -1.57 3.31
C ALA A 147 -3.84 -1.41 3.66
N SER A 148 -2.99 -2.23 3.04
CA SER A 148 -1.55 -2.17 3.24
C SER A 148 -0.95 -0.88 2.68
N GLY A 149 -1.47 -0.41 1.54
CA GLY A 149 -1.13 0.89 0.99
C GLY A 149 -1.48 2.03 1.94
N PHE A 150 -2.64 1.98 2.60
CA PHE A 150 -3.03 2.98 3.61
C PHE A 150 -2.16 2.93 4.87
N VAL A 151 -1.73 1.76 5.30
CA VAL A 151 -0.75 1.65 6.40
C VAL A 151 0.55 2.36 6.02
N GLY A 152 1.07 2.10 4.83
CA GLY A 152 2.27 2.77 4.33
C GLY A 152 2.07 4.28 4.14
N LEU A 153 0.96 4.69 3.55
CA LEU A 153 0.60 6.11 3.38
C LEU A 153 0.53 6.83 4.73
N GLY A 154 -0.23 6.26 5.67
CA GLY A 154 -0.42 6.81 7.01
C GLY A 154 0.89 6.93 7.77
N ALA A 155 1.74 5.88 7.74
CA ALA A 155 3.06 5.92 8.36
C ALA A 155 3.95 7.03 7.79
N GLY A 156 3.91 7.25 6.47
CA GLY A 156 4.68 8.32 5.81
C GLY A 156 4.16 9.72 6.07
N LEU A 157 2.87 9.87 6.42
CA LEU A 157 2.24 11.15 6.77
C LEU A 157 2.44 11.54 8.23
N LEU A 158 2.77 10.60 9.11
CA LEU A 158 2.99 10.90 10.52
C LEU A 158 4.09 11.94 10.70
N PRO A 159 3.90 12.91 11.61
CA PRO A 159 4.94 13.89 11.94
C PRO A 159 6.21 13.16 12.39
N ARG A 160 7.38 13.64 11.91
CA ARG A 160 8.66 13.13 12.40
C ARG A 160 8.91 13.69 13.78
N ALA A 161 9.02 12.84 14.78
CA ALA A 161 9.45 13.25 16.11
C ALA A 161 10.90 13.76 16.03
N ARG A 162 11.15 14.95 16.55
CA ARG A 162 12.51 15.53 16.63
C ARG A 162 13.24 14.86 17.78
N GLY A 163 14.29 14.10 17.49
CA GLY A 163 15.19 13.57 18.51
C GLY A 163 14.97 12.11 18.87
N ARG A 164 15.44 11.72 20.07
CA ARG A 164 15.45 10.34 20.59
C ARG A 164 14.07 9.65 20.70
N ALA A 165 12.98 10.43 20.67
CA ALA A 165 11.61 9.90 20.76
C ALA A 165 11.16 9.09 19.52
N GLU A 166 11.93 9.08 18.43
CA GLU A 166 11.61 8.27 17.24
C GLU A 166 12.18 6.84 17.31
N ILE A 167 13.03 6.56 18.30
CA ILE A 167 13.76 5.29 18.47
C ILE A 167 13.24 4.49 19.68
N ALA A 168 12.44 5.13 20.55
CA ALA A 168 11.78 4.48 21.69
C ALA A 168 10.36 4.04 21.34
#